data_1d09e74b563e943343b9547a08eda253
#
_entry.id   1d09e74b563e943343b9547a08eda253
#
_cell.length_a   1.000
_cell.length_b   1.000
_cell.length_c   1.000
_cell.angle_alpha   90.00
_cell.angle_beta   90.00
_cell.angle_gamma   90.00
#
_symmetry.space_group_name_H-M   'P 1'
#
loop_
_entity.id
_entity.type
_entity.pdbx_description
1 polymer ?
#
loop_
_entity_poly.entity_id
_entity_poly.type
_entity_poly.pdbx_seq_one_letter_code
_entity_poly.pdbx_strand_id
1 'polypeptide(L)'
;MSDKVCVFAGQGAQAPGMGKDFAADPEVAALFDRANGVLGFDLAKICFEGPAEDLTKSNICQPAIFTMSVAAFRAFQKKFPAVSFNMAAGLSLGEWTALHIAGVLGFDETLRVLEARGRFMQEACSAQPSGMISVMGATGEQLDAICAKASIYKANINSDAQVVLSGSKEGISIAEGVCKEMGIKAIVLQVAGAFHSPLMMPAREKLVAVLKDVAFAAPKLPVLANTTGALHSNDPQAIKDVMLRQVTESVRWADCIKAAIQGGGKTFIEFGPGKVLSGLIKRIDKSVTTVNVSDVASLDAIVL
;
A
#
# COMPACT_ATOMS: atom_id res chain seq x y z
N MET A 1 -1.54 -1.59 27.55
CA MET A 1 -1.44 -0.97 26.20
C MET A 1 -1.92 -2.00 25.19
N SER A 2 -2.54 -1.58 24.10
CA SER A 2 -2.93 -2.51 23.02
C SER A 2 -1.71 -3.19 22.40
N ASP A 3 -1.86 -4.43 21.97
CA ASP A 3 -0.86 -5.17 21.19
C ASP A 3 -1.27 -5.33 19.71
N LYS A 4 -2.32 -4.58 19.31
CA LYS A 4 -2.90 -4.66 17.97
C LYS A 4 -2.36 -3.59 17.05
N VAL A 5 -2.01 -3.99 15.83
CA VAL A 5 -1.53 -3.12 14.75
C VAL A 5 -2.54 -3.17 13.60
N CYS A 6 -3.05 -2.03 13.16
CA CYS A 6 -3.87 -2.00 11.95
C CYS A 6 -2.96 -1.85 10.72
N VAL A 7 -3.19 -2.69 9.72
CA VAL A 7 -2.42 -2.66 8.46
C VAL A 7 -3.36 -2.54 7.27
N PHE A 8 -2.93 -1.76 6.25
CA PHE A 8 -3.79 -1.38 5.12
C PHE A 8 -3.21 -1.84 3.79
N ALA A 9 -4.08 -2.47 3.00
CA ALA A 9 -3.76 -3.05 1.71
C ALA A 9 -3.13 -2.04 0.73
N GLY A 10 -2.23 -2.54 -0.11
CA GLY A 10 -1.61 -1.83 -1.22
C GLY A 10 -2.23 -2.17 -2.57
N GLN A 11 -1.75 -1.50 -3.63
CA GLN A 11 -2.13 -1.78 -5.01
C GLN A 11 -1.78 -3.23 -5.39
N GLY A 12 -2.66 -3.88 -6.15
CA GLY A 12 -2.59 -5.30 -6.51
C GLY A 12 -3.58 -6.17 -5.72
N ALA A 13 -4.24 -5.61 -4.69
CA ALA A 13 -5.24 -6.32 -3.90
C ALA A 13 -6.68 -6.13 -4.44
N GLN A 14 -6.91 -5.14 -5.32
CA GLN A 14 -8.22 -4.79 -5.85
C GLN A 14 -8.86 -5.91 -6.68
N ALA A 15 -10.17 -6.05 -6.54
CA ALA A 15 -10.97 -6.95 -7.37
C ALA A 15 -12.40 -6.39 -7.50
N PRO A 16 -13.09 -6.63 -8.62
CA PRO A 16 -14.53 -6.34 -8.72
C PRO A 16 -15.32 -7.04 -7.61
N GLY A 17 -16.28 -6.34 -7.05
CA GLY A 17 -17.06 -6.79 -5.88
C GLY A 17 -16.53 -6.28 -4.54
N MET A 18 -15.31 -5.75 -4.48
CA MET A 18 -14.74 -5.27 -3.22
C MET A 18 -15.60 -4.15 -2.59
N GLY A 19 -15.90 -4.29 -1.31
CA GLY A 19 -16.64 -3.32 -0.50
C GLY A 19 -18.15 -3.31 -0.72
N LYS A 20 -18.69 -4.09 -1.67
CA LYS A 20 -20.14 -4.12 -1.99
C LYS A 20 -20.99 -4.56 -0.82
N ASP A 21 -20.56 -5.56 -0.09
CA ASP A 21 -21.26 -6.09 1.07
C ASP A 21 -21.21 -5.14 2.27
N PHE A 22 -20.10 -4.43 2.48
CA PHE A 22 -20.01 -3.37 3.48
C PHE A 22 -20.97 -2.21 3.19
N ALA A 23 -21.22 -1.90 1.92
CA ALA A 23 -22.15 -0.84 1.52
C ALA A 23 -23.64 -1.17 1.81
N ALA A 24 -23.95 -2.37 2.30
CA ALA A 24 -25.26 -2.66 2.89
C ALA A 24 -25.51 -1.86 4.20
N ASP A 25 -24.46 -1.43 4.90
CA ASP A 25 -24.56 -0.48 6.01
C ASP A 25 -24.64 0.96 5.45
N PRO A 26 -25.71 1.73 5.75
CA PRO A 26 -25.88 3.09 5.23
C PRO A 26 -24.74 4.05 5.57
N GLU A 27 -24.10 3.88 6.73
CA GLU A 27 -22.98 4.71 7.15
C GLU A 27 -21.73 4.44 6.31
N VAL A 28 -21.54 3.19 5.90
CA VAL A 28 -20.46 2.77 5.00
C VAL A 28 -20.80 3.14 3.55
N ALA A 29 -22.05 2.99 3.11
CA ALA A 29 -22.47 3.42 1.78
C ALA A 29 -22.19 4.91 1.56
N ALA A 30 -22.44 5.75 2.58
CA ALA A 30 -22.17 7.18 2.53
C ALA A 30 -20.66 7.52 2.29
N LEU A 31 -19.73 6.63 2.63
CA LEU A 31 -18.30 6.81 2.29
C LEU A 31 -18.07 6.68 0.78
N PHE A 32 -18.72 5.72 0.14
CA PHE A 32 -18.61 5.54 -1.31
C PHE A 32 -19.28 6.68 -2.07
N ASP A 33 -20.46 7.13 -1.61
CA ASP A 33 -21.16 8.30 -2.19
C ASP A 33 -20.30 9.56 -2.06
N ARG A 34 -19.67 9.75 -0.90
CA ARG A 34 -18.74 10.86 -0.68
C ARG A 34 -17.52 10.77 -1.60
N ALA A 35 -16.97 9.56 -1.79
CA ALA A 35 -15.85 9.34 -2.70
C ALA A 35 -16.23 9.67 -4.14
N ASN A 36 -17.43 9.26 -4.61
CA ASN A 36 -17.97 9.61 -5.92
C ASN A 36 -18.05 11.14 -6.10
N GLY A 37 -18.58 11.84 -5.10
CA GLY A 37 -18.69 13.31 -5.11
C GLY A 37 -17.35 14.03 -5.15
N VAL A 38 -16.35 13.54 -4.42
CA VAL A 38 -14.99 14.12 -4.36
C VAL A 38 -14.24 13.89 -5.67
N LEU A 39 -14.37 12.71 -6.27
CA LEU A 39 -13.63 12.28 -7.45
C LEU A 39 -14.31 12.70 -8.77
N GLY A 40 -15.60 12.98 -8.75
CA GLY A 40 -16.37 13.36 -9.94
C GLY A 40 -16.70 12.20 -10.88
N PHE A 41 -16.52 10.95 -10.43
CA PHE A 41 -16.92 9.74 -11.15
C PHE A 41 -17.43 8.66 -10.18
N ASP A 42 -18.14 7.66 -10.71
CA ASP A 42 -18.76 6.61 -9.91
C ASP A 42 -17.75 5.51 -9.51
N LEU A 43 -16.95 5.80 -8.48
CA LEU A 43 -15.99 4.87 -7.90
C LEU A 43 -16.68 3.64 -7.32
N ALA A 44 -17.84 3.83 -6.67
CA ALA A 44 -18.62 2.76 -6.07
C ALA A 44 -18.99 1.70 -7.11
N LYS A 45 -19.54 2.11 -8.26
CA LYS A 45 -19.87 1.21 -9.35
C LYS A 45 -18.66 0.43 -9.84
N ILE A 46 -17.52 1.11 -10.02
CA ILE A 46 -16.28 0.45 -10.46
C ILE A 46 -15.81 -0.57 -9.42
N CYS A 47 -15.87 -0.25 -8.13
CA CYS A 47 -15.52 -1.18 -7.06
C CYS A 47 -16.44 -2.41 -7.03
N PHE A 48 -17.76 -2.20 -7.17
CA PHE A 48 -18.77 -3.24 -6.95
C PHE A 48 -19.02 -4.11 -8.18
N GLU A 49 -18.84 -3.57 -9.37
CA GLU A 49 -19.23 -4.22 -10.63
C GLU A 49 -18.08 -4.35 -11.62
N GLY A 50 -16.99 -3.59 -11.44
CA GLY A 50 -15.88 -3.51 -12.38
C GLY A 50 -16.17 -2.55 -13.55
N PRO A 51 -15.54 -2.75 -14.71
CA PRO A 51 -14.72 -3.91 -15.08
C PRO A 51 -13.35 -3.94 -14.37
N ALA A 52 -12.73 -5.12 -14.28
CA ALA A 52 -11.43 -5.30 -13.63
C ALA A 52 -10.33 -4.42 -14.25
N GLU A 53 -10.40 -4.17 -15.56
CA GLU A 53 -9.45 -3.33 -16.31
C GLU A 53 -9.45 -1.88 -15.79
N ASP A 54 -10.60 -1.32 -15.44
CA ASP A 54 -10.67 0.02 -14.85
C ASP A 54 -10.04 0.05 -13.46
N LEU A 55 -10.25 -0.99 -12.65
CA LEU A 55 -9.62 -1.13 -11.34
C LEU A 55 -8.10 -1.32 -11.41
N THR A 56 -7.50 -1.64 -12.57
CA THR A 56 -6.04 -1.71 -12.71
C THR A 56 -5.38 -0.36 -12.94
N LYS A 57 -6.13 0.65 -13.38
CA LYS A 57 -5.63 2.01 -13.58
C LYS A 57 -5.29 2.65 -12.24
N SER A 58 -4.05 3.10 -12.06
CA SER A 58 -3.57 3.55 -10.75
C SER A 58 -4.37 4.72 -10.17
N ASN A 59 -4.88 5.63 -11.01
CA ASN A 59 -5.72 6.76 -10.60
C ASN A 59 -7.13 6.35 -10.13
N ILE A 60 -7.58 5.14 -10.45
CA ILE A 60 -8.83 4.54 -9.97
C ILE A 60 -8.53 3.57 -8.82
N CYS A 61 -7.55 2.71 -8.99
CA CYS A 61 -7.17 1.67 -8.05
C CYS A 61 -6.81 2.23 -6.66
N GLN A 62 -6.00 3.30 -6.61
CA GLN A 62 -5.54 3.83 -5.34
C GLN A 62 -6.67 4.42 -4.50
N PRO A 63 -7.53 5.33 -5.00
CA PRO A 63 -8.69 5.78 -4.23
C PRO A 63 -9.71 4.67 -3.95
N ALA A 64 -9.84 3.67 -4.83
CA ALA A 64 -10.74 2.53 -4.63
C ALA A 64 -10.33 1.67 -3.43
N ILE A 65 -9.06 1.25 -3.35
CA ILE A 65 -8.54 0.49 -2.22
C ILE A 65 -8.58 1.32 -0.94
N PHE A 66 -8.26 2.61 -1.00
CA PHE A 66 -8.37 3.52 0.13
C PHE A 66 -9.81 3.55 0.69
N THR A 67 -10.80 3.82 -0.16
CA THR A 67 -12.20 3.91 0.25
C THR A 67 -12.67 2.61 0.87
N MET A 68 -12.39 1.48 0.21
CA MET A 68 -12.75 0.16 0.72
C MET A 68 -12.05 -0.17 2.05
N SER A 69 -10.76 0.18 2.21
CA SER A 69 -10.02 -0.07 3.45
C SER A 69 -10.56 0.78 4.61
N VAL A 70 -10.95 2.03 4.34
CA VAL A 70 -11.62 2.90 5.33
C VAL A 70 -12.99 2.34 5.68
N ALA A 71 -13.76 1.85 4.71
CA ALA A 71 -15.06 1.20 4.91
C ALA A 71 -14.92 -0.03 5.83
N ALA A 72 -13.99 -0.92 5.53
CA ALA A 72 -13.70 -2.10 6.35
C ALA A 72 -13.27 -1.73 7.78
N PHE A 73 -12.41 -0.70 7.93
CA PHE A 73 -11.99 -0.20 9.23
C PHE A 73 -13.16 0.38 10.04
N ARG A 74 -14.05 1.15 9.41
CA ARG A 74 -15.25 1.70 10.06
C ARG A 74 -16.22 0.62 10.50
N ALA A 75 -16.50 -0.36 9.63
CA ALA A 75 -17.33 -1.52 9.98
C ALA A 75 -16.74 -2.30 11.16
N PHE A 76 -15.41 -2.49 11.18
CA PHE A 76 -14.71 -3.11 12.31
C PHE A 76 -14.86 -2.29 13.60
N GLN A 77 -14.62 -0.98 13.56
CA GLN A 77 -14.76 -0.13 14.74
C GLN A 77 -16.18 -0.13 15.31
N LYS A 78 -17.20 -0.16 14.44
CA LYS A 78 -18.60 -0.24 14.83
C LYS A 78 -18.91 -1.55 15.56
N LYS A 79 -18.34 -2.67 15.08
CA LYS A 79 -18.53 -4.01 15.70
C LYS A 79 -17.71 -4.18 16.97
N PHE A 80 -16.50 -3.62 17.01
CA PHE A 80 -15.55 -3.75 18.12
C PHE A 80 -15.12 -2.39 18.67
N PRO A 81 -16.02 -1.60 19.26
CA PRO A 81 -15.73 -0.22 19.68
C PRO A 81 -14.69 -0.12 20.82
N ALA A 82 -14.49 -1.18 21.59
CA ALA A 82 -13.50 -1.23 22.66
C ALA A 82 -12.08 -1.58 22.18
N VAL A 83 -11.92 -1.99 20.90
CA VAL A 83 -10.61 -2.36 20.36
C VAL A 83 -9.83 -1.09 20.02
N SER A 84 -8.63 -0.98 20.57
CA SER A 84 -7.66 0.07 20.25
C SER A 84 -6.44 -0.51 19.56
N PHE A 85 -5.75 0.32 18.80
CA PHE A 85 -4.50 -0.02 18.12
C PHE A 85 -3.35 0.75 18.76
N ASN A 86 -2.14 0.16 18.77
CA ASN A 86 -0.93 0.83 19.21
C ASN A 86 -0.14 1.46 18.07
N MET A 87 -0.31 0.94 16.85
CA MET A 87 0.37 1.43 15.64
C MET A 87 -0.49 1.16 14.40
N ALA A 88 -0.16 1.90 13.33
CA ALA A 88 -0.69 1.66 12.00
C ALA A 88 0.46 1.50 10.97
N ALA A 89 0.22 0.71 9.95
CA ALA A 89 1.10 0.57 8.79
C ALA A 89 0.28 0.35 7.52
N GLY A 90 0.90 0.55 6.37
CA GLY A 90 0.29 0.22 5.09
C GLY A 90 1.34 0.09 4.01
N LEU A 91 1.06 -0.68 2.97
CA LEU A 91 2.00 -0.91 1.88
C LEU A 91 1.74 0.08 0.76
N SER A 92 2.70 0.98 0.49
CA SER A 92 2.62 2.01 -0.54
C SER A 92 1.38 2.91 -0.39
N LEU A 93 0.33 2.75 -1.22
CA LEU A 93 -0.91 3.50 -1.04
C LEU A 93 -1.54 3.27 0.34
N GLY A 94 -1.38 2.08 0.93
CA GLY A 94 -1.88 1.75 2.26
C GLY A 94 -1.26 2.61 3.37
N GLU A 95 -0.07 3.15 3.19
CA GLU A 95 0.53 4.12 4.14
C GLU A 95 -0.30 5.42 4.18
N TRP A 96 -0.84 5.88 3.05
CA TRP A 96 -1.79 7.01 3.02
C TRP A 96 -3.07 6.69 3.78
N THR A 97 -3.56 5.45 3.68
CA THR A 97 -4.70 5.00 4.47
C THR A 97 -4.36 5.01 5.97
N ALA A 98 -3.19 4.50 6.35
CA ALA A 98 -2.71 4.52 7.74
C ALA A 98 -2.61 5.94 8.29
N LEU A 99 -2.06 6.89 7.50
CA LEU A 99 -1.97 8.31 7.87
C LEU A 99 -3.36 8.95 8.01
N HIS A 100 -4.32 8.61 7.14
CA HIS A 100 -5.71 9.05 7.27
C HIS A 100 -6.33 8.55 8.59
N ILE A 101 -6.21 7.25 8.88
CA ILE A 101 -6.74 6.66 10.11
C ILE A 101 -6.06 7.25 11.35
N ALA A 102 -4.79 7.60 11.26
CA ALA A 102 -4.07 8.31 12.32
C ALA A 102 -4.44 9.81 12.45
N GLY A 103 -5.32 10.33 11.58
CA GLY A 103 -5.80 11.71 11.62
C GLY A 103 -4.84 12.73 11.04
N VAL A 104 -3.86 12.30 10.25
CA VAL A 104 -2.88 13.21 9.58
C VAL A 104 -3.55 13.95 8.43
N LEU A 105 -4.45 13.29 7.70
CA LEU A 105 -5.17 13.82 6.55
C LEU A 105 -6.66 13.52 6.65
N GLY A 106 -7.51 14.41 6.14
CA GLY A 106 -8.94 14.18 5.96
C GLY A 106 -9.23 13.16 4.85
N PHE A 107 -10.45 12.62 4.83
CA PHE A 107 -10.87 11.63 3.83
C PHE A 107 -10.81 12.20 2.42
N ASP A 108 -11.39 13.39 2.21
CA ASP A 108 -11.48 14.02 0.89
C ASP A 108 -10.09 14.42 0.34
N GLU A 109 -9.24 14.97 1.22
CA GLU A 109 -7.86 15.31 0.86
C GLU A 109 -7.08 14.06 0.46
N THR A 110 -7.21 12.97 1.22
CA THR A 110 -6.53 11.71 0.91
C THR A 110 -7.00 11.14 -0.43
N LEU A 111 -8.30 11.21 -0.73
CA LEU A 111 -8.85 10.78 -2.03
C LEU A 111 -8.24 11.57 -3.19
N ARG A 112 -8.25 12.92 -3.11
CA ARG A 112 -7.69 13.78 -4.16
C ARG A 112 -6.20 13.54 -4.36
N VAL A 113 -5.47 13.36 -3.26
CA VAL A 113 -4.03 13.05 -3.33
C VAL A 113 -3.80 11.69 -3.98
N LEU A 114 -4.57 10.66 -3.64
CA LEU A 114 -4.39 9.31 -4.19
C LEU A 114 -4.81 9.23 -5.67
N GLU A 115 -5.84 9.95 -6.09
CA GLU A 115 -6.17 10.08 -7.52
C GLU A 115 -5.01 10.72 -8.27
N ALA A 116 -4.53 11.89 -7.80
CA ALA A 116 -3.43 12.60 -8.44
C ALA A 116 -2.14 11.77 -8.44
N ARG A 117 -1.79 11.11 -7.32
CA ARG A 117 -0.64 10.21 -7.19
C ARG A 117 -0.74 9.07 -8.21
N GLY A 118 -1.89 8.40 -8.26
CA GLY A 118 -2.12 7.29 -9.18
C GLY A 118 -2.00 7.73 -10.63
N ARG A 119 -2.58 8.88 -10.99
CA ARG A 119 -2.51 9.45 -12.33
C ARG A 119 -1.08 9.82 -12.73
N PHE A 120 -0.33 10.50 -11.87
CA PHE A 120 1.06 10.86 -12.17
C PHE A 120 1.98 9.64 -12.28
N MET A 121 1.78 8.63 -11.44
CA MET A 121 2.51 7.37 -11.54
C MET A 121 2.18 6.64 -12.85
N GLN A 122 0.91 6.63 -13.27
CA GLN A 122 0.49 6.05 -14.54
C GLN A 122 1.09 6.81 -15.74
N GLU A 123 1.11 8.13 -15.71
CA GLU A 123 1.73 8.97 -16.74
C GLU A 123 3.25 8.69 -16.84
N ALA A 124 3.95 8.57 -15.71
CA ALA A 124 5.36 8.21 -15.69
C ALA A 124 5.63 6.82 -16.30
N CYS A 125 4.76 5.84 -16.01
CA CYS A 125 4.83 4.52 -16.62
C CYS A 125 4.62 4.54 -18.13
N SER A 126 3.70 5.38 -18.61
CA SER A 126 3.39 5.50 -20.04
C SER A 126 4.50 6.20 -20.82
N ALA A 127 5.24 7.11 -20.18
CA ALA A 127 6.33 7.85 -20.79
C ALA A 127 7.58 6.98 -21.07
N GLN A 128 7.80 5.94 -20.26
CA GLN A 128 8.97 5.08 -20.38
C GLN A 128 8.59 3.61 -20.14
N PRO A 129 8.82 2.70 -21.15
CA PRO A 129 8.59 1.28 -20.97
C PRO A 129 9.39 0.73 -19.80
N SER A 130 8.67 0.25 -18.79
CA SER A 130 9.26 -0.18 -17.52
C SER A 130 8.41 -1.29 -16.89
N GLY A 131 8.90 -1.89 -15.80
CA GLY A 131 8.21 -3.00 -15.16
C GLY A 131 8.80 -3.37 -13.81
N MET A 132 8.29 -4.47 -13.26
CA MET A 132 8.75 -5.01 -11.96
C MET A 132 8.91 -6.53 -12.05
N ILE A 133 9.82 -7.06 -11.24
CA ILE A 133 10.05 -8.49 -11.10
C ILE A 133 10.16 -8.86 -9.62
N SER A 134 9.41 -9.89 -9.21
CA SER A 134 9.46 -10.43 -7.85
C SER A 134 10.52 -11.52 -7.77
N VAL A 135 11.52 -11.33 -6.92
CA VAL A 135 12.65 -12.24 -6.70
C VAL A 135 12.46 -12.91 -5.34
N MET A 136 12.59 -14.23 -5.30
CA MET A 136 12.35 -15.05 -4.12
C MET A 136 13.58 -15.86 -3.73
N GLY A 137 13.94 -15.81 -2.43
CA GLY A 137 15.02 -16.60 -1.84
C GLY A 137 16.44 -16.14 -2.16
N ALA A 138 16.60 -14.94 -2.77
CA ALA A 138 17.92 -14.36 -3.02
C ALA A 138 18.52 -13.73 -1.77
N THR A 139 19.82 -13.84 -1.59
CA THR A 139 20.56 -13.10 -0.54
C THR A 139 20.69 -11.63 -0.89
N GLY A 140 21.06 -10.79 0.10
CA GLY A 140 21.30 -9.36 -0.13
C GLY A 140 22.36 -9.11 -1.21
N GLU A 141 23.47 -9.86 -1.19
CA GLU A 141 24.54 -9.77 -2.18
C GLU A 141 24.09 -10.17 -3.59
N GLN A 142 23.27 -11.23 -3.70
CA GLN A 142 22.69 -11.65 -4.99
C GLN A 142 21.75 -10.58 -5.54
N LEU A 143 20.91 -9.99 -4.69
CA LEU A 143 20.02 -8.88 -5.09
C LEU A 143 20.81 -7.66 -5.57
N ASP A 144 21.91 -7.31 -4.87
CA ASP A 144 22.78 -6.21 -5.27
C ASP A 144 23.47 -6.49 -6.61
N ALA A 145 23.95 -7.71 -6.82
CA ALA A 145 24.54 -8.13 -8.09
C ALA A 145 23.53 -8.11 -9.27
N ILE A 146 22.29 -8.58 -9.03
CA ILE A 146 21.21 -8.51 -10.03
C ILE A 146 20.89 -7.04 -10.35
N CYS A 147 20.72 -6.19 -9.35
CA CYS A 147 20.43 -4.77 -9.54
C CYS A 147 21.54 -4.06 -10.32
N ALA A 148 22.81 -4.31 -9.99
CA ALA A 148 23.95 -3.72 -10.68
C ALA A 148 24.04 -4.17 -12.14
N LYS A 149 23.94 -5.49 -12.42
CA LYS A 149 24.04 -6.05 -13.78
C LYS A 149 22.88 -5.60 -14.68
N ALA A 150 21.68 -5.48 -14.12
CA ALA A 150 20.46 -5.11 -14.85
C ALA A 150 20.13 -3.61 -14.82
N SER A 151 20.87 -2.79 -14.05
CA SER A 151 20.60 -1.36 -13.82
C SER A 151 19.16 -1.12 -13.36
N ILE A 152 18.71 -1.89 -12.36
CA ILE A 152 17.37 -1.81 -11.76
C ILE A 152 17.45 -1.59 -10.25
N TYR A 153 16.33 -1.35 -9.60
CA TYR A 153 16.24 -0.88 -8.23
C TYR A 153 15.41 -1.82 -7.37
N LYS A 154 15.75 -1.92 -6.07
CA LYS A 154 14.89 -2.58 -5.07
C LYS A 154 13.67 -1.69 -4.84
N ALA A 155 12.49 -2.16 -5.20
CA ALA A 155 11.22 -1.42 -5.09
C ALA A 155 10.47 -1.77 -3.80
N ASN A 156 10.30 -3.06 -3.50
CA ASN A 156 9.62 -3.50 -2.29
C ASN A 156 10.44 -4.58 -1.58
N ILE A 157 10.83 -4.33 -0.35
CA ILE A 157 11.45 -5.32 0.54
C ILE A 157 10.31 -5.92 1.38
N ASN A 158 9.66 -6.95 0.82
CA ASN A 158 8.43 -7.51 1.39
C ASN A 158 8.70 -8.47 2.57
N SER A 159 9.79 -9.21 2.51
CA SER A 159 10.29 -10.08 3.57
C SER A 159 11.74 -10.44 3.25
N ASP A 160 12.43 -11.11 4.17
CA ASP A 160 13.78 -11.62 3.93
C ASP A 160 13.83 -12.62 2.75
N ALA A 161 12.69 -13.24 2.42
CA ALA A 161 12.54 -14.22 1.33
C ALA A 161 11.95 -13.63 0.04
N GLN A 162 11.50 -12.37 0.02
CA GLN A 162 10.87 -11.78 -1.17
C GLN A 162 11.19 -10.30 -1.30
N VAL A 163 11.84 -9.95 -2.41
CA VAL A 163 12.09 -8.55 -2.82
C VAL A 163 11.55 -8.34 -4.23
N VAL A 164 10.86 -7.23 -4.45
CA VAL A 164 10.43 -6.80 -5.78
C VAL A 164 11.43 -5.76 -6.28
N LEU A 165 11.93 -5.99 -7.50
CA LEU A 165 12.82 -5.07 -8.20
C LEU A 165 12.03 -4.35 -9.29
N SER A 166 12.43 -3.12 -9.63
CA SER A 166 11.80 -2.31 -10.66
C SER A 166 12.84 -1.58 -11.52
N GLY A 167 12.52 -1.41 -12.81
CA GLY A 167 13.39 -0.77 -13.77
C GLY A 167 12.83 -0.73 -15.18
N SER A 168 13.67 -0.40 -16.16
CA SER A 168 13.28 -0.47 -17.59
C SER A 168 12.86 -1.89 -17.98
N LYS A 169 12.06 -2.03 -19.04
CA LYS A 169 11.70 -3.37 -19.57
C LYS A 169 12.92 -4.20 -19.92
N GLU A 170 13.93 -3.57 -20.50
CA GLU A 170 15.21 -4.22 -20.81
C GLU A 170 15.91 -4.68 -19.53
N GLY A 171 16.02 -3.83 -18.51
CA GLY A 171 16.59 -4.20 -17.21
C GLY A 171 15.85 -5.36 -16.55
N ILE A 172 14.51 -5.38 -16.61
CA ILE A 172 13.70 -6.49 -16.10
C ILE A 172 14.02 -7.81 -16.84
N SER A 173 14.16 -7.76 -18.17
CA SER A 173 14.54 -8.94 -18.96
C SER A 173 15.94 -9.45 -18.61
N ILE A 174 16.91 -8.54 -18.43
CA ILE A 174 18.26 -8.90 -17.98
C ILE A 174 18.20 -9.54 -16.58
N ALA A 175 17.45 -8.94 -15.65
CA ALA A 175 17.30 -9.46 -14.29
C ALA A 175 16.69 -10.87 -14.27
N GLU A 176 15.68 -11.13 -15.11
CA GLU A 176 15.08 -12.45 -15.25
C GLU A 176 16.11 -13.50 -15.71
N GLY A 177 16.94 -13.14 -16.72
CA GLY A 177 18.03 -14.00 -17.20
C GLY A 177 19.07 -14.27 -16.11
N VAL A 178 19.50 -13.23 -15.37
CA VAL A 178 20.46 -13.37 -14.26
C VAL A 178 19.91 -14.24 -13.14
N CYS A 179 18.63 -14.05 -12.76
CA CYS A 179 17.99 -14.90 -11.77
C CYS A 179 17.98 -16.37 -12.21
N LYS A 180 17.69 -16.64 -13.49
CA LYS A 180 17.70 -18.00 -14.06
C LYS A 180 19.10 -18.61 -14.01
N GLU A 181 20.14 -17.86 -14.39
CA GLU A 181 21.54 -18.30 -14.31
C GLU A 181 21.97 -18.65 -12.88
N MET A 182 21.48 -17.88 -11.91
CA MET A 182 21.75 -18.09 -10.47
C MET A 182 20.86 -19.17 -9.82
N GLY A 183 19.89 -19.76 -10.54
CA GLY A 183 18.92 -20.69 -9.97
C GLY A 183 17.92 -20.03 -9.00
N ILE A 184 17.73 -18.72 -9.10
CA ILE A 184 16.85 -17.93 -8.23
C ILE A 184 15.45 -17.84 -8.88
N LYS A 185 14.42 -18.11 -8.09
CA LYS A 185 13.03 -17.98 -8.57
C LYS A 185 12.66 -16.51 -8.73
N ALA A 186 12.25 -16.13 -9.94
CA ALA A 186 11.79 -14.78 -10.25
C ALA A 186 10.51 -14.82 -11.09
N ILE A 187 9.64 -13.82 -10.91
CA ILE A 187 8.36 -13.69 -11.62
C ILE A 187 8.19 -12.25 -12.05
N VAL A 188 8.10 -12.02 -13.37
CA VAL A 188 7.76 -10.69 -13.91
C VAL A 188 6.31 -10.37 -13.56
N LEU A 189 6.10 -9.18 -12.99
CA LEU A 189 4.78 -8.77 -12.51
C LEU A 189 3.99 -8.07 -13.62
N GLN A 190 2.67 -8.29 -13.63
CA GLN A 190 1.73 -7.61 -14.51
C GLN A 190 1.34 -6.26 -13.89
N VAL A 191 2.22 -5.26 -14.05
CA VAL A 191 2.05 -3.90 -13.51
C VAL A 191 2.33 -2.86 -14.60
N ALA A 192 1.82 -1.64 -14.40
CA ALA A 192 1.94 -0.56 -15.37
C ALA A 192 3.39 -0.10 -15.61
N GLY A 193 4.29 -0.23 -14.63
CA GLY A 193 5.67 0.23 -14.76
C GLY A 193 6.50 0.09 -13.48
N ALA A 194 7.63 0.79 -13.45
CA ALA A 194 8.66 0.68 -12.42
C ALA A 194 8.35 1.55 -11.18
N PHE A 195 7.34 1.18 -10.42
CA PHE A 195 7.01 1.87 -9.16
C PHE A 195 8.18 1.81 -8.15
N HIS A 196 8.23 2.79 -7.26
CA HIS A 196 9.20 2.87 -6.16
C HIS A 196 10.66 2.83 -6.64
N SER A 197 10.94 3.57 -7.73
CA SER A 197 12.27 3.71 -8.32
C SER A 197 12.49 5.15 -8.81
N PRO A 198 13.72 5.54 -9.16
CA PRO A 198 14.00 6.84 -9.77
C PRO A 198 13.22 7.13 -11.05
N LEU A 199 12.70 6.10 -11.74
CA LEU A 199 11.85 6.27 -12.93
C LEU A 199 10.50 6.97 -12.59
N MET A 200 10.12 7.01 -11.32
CA MET A 200 8.93 7.74 -10.84
C MET A 200 9.22 9.21 -10.49
N MET A 201 10.42 9.73 -10.75
CA MET A 201 10.75 11.15 -10.46
C MET A 201 9.75 12.13 -11.07
N PRO A 202 9.29 11.97 -12.35
CA PRO A 202 8.29 12.90 -12.92
C PRO A 202 6.96 12.88 -12.14
N ALA A 203 6.56 11.73 -11.59
CA ALA A 203 5.37 11.65 -10.75
C ALA A 203 5.56 12.37 -9.41
N ARG A 204 6.73 12.22 -8.78
CA ARG A 204 7.08 12.91 -7.53
C ARG A 204 7.06 14.43 -7.71
N GLU A 205 7.66 14.95 -8.77
CA GLU A 205 7.70 16.40 -9.07
C GLU A 205 6.29 16.98 -9.20
N LYS A 206 5.39 16.30 -9.92
CA LYS A 206 3.99 16.71 -10.02
C LYS A 206 3.25 16.62 -8.68
N LEU A 207 3.54 15.59 -7.87
CA LEU A 207 2.93 15.42 -6.56
C LEU A 207 3.35 16.51 -5.56
N VAL A 208 4.56 17.08 -5.68
CA VAL A 208 5.00 18.23 -4.88
C VAL A 208 4.01 19.40 -5.02
N ALA A 209 3.56 19.70 -6.24
CA ALA A 209 2.60 20.78 -6.48
C ALA A 209 1.25 20.53 -5.82
N VAL A 210 0.76 19.27 -5.85
CA VAL A 210 -0.50 18.88 -5.19
C VAL A 210 -0.38 18.98 -3.68
N LEU A 211 0.71 18.47 -3.08
CA LEU A 211 0.87 18.43 -1.64
C LEU A 211 1.20 19.78 -1.02
N LYS A 212 1.58 20.80 -1.83
CA LYS A 212 1.89 22.14 -1.34
C LYS A 212 0.73 22.71 -0.51
N ASP A 213 -0.49 22.56 -1.01
CA ASP A 213 -1.70 23.15 -0.42
C ASP A 213 -2.47 22.17 0.48
N VAL A 214 -1.96 20.94 0.67
CA VAL A 214 -2.58 19.95 1.55
C VAL A 214 -2.02 20.10 2.96
N ALA A 215 -2.90 20.34 3.94
CA ALA A 215 -2.54 20.41 5.34
C ALA A 215 -2.35 19.02 5.94
N PHE A 216 -1.19 18.77 6.53
CA PHE A 216 -0.92 17.58 7.34
C PHE A 216 -1.01 17.95 8.81
N ALA A 217 -1.52 17.02 9.63
CA ALA A 217 -1.53 17.13 11.10
C ALA A 217 -0.53 16.12 11.71
N ALA A 218 -0.22 16.30 12.98
CA ALA A 218 0.50 15.30 13.76
C ALA A 218 -0.36 14.03 13.90
N PRO A 219 0.22 12.83 13.79
CA PRO A 219 -0.53 11.58 13.90
C PRO A 219 -1.00 11.35 15.35
N LYS A 220 -2.26 10.95 15.51
CA LYS A 220 -2.86 10.54 16.80
C LYS A 220 -2.58 9.08 17.13
N LEU A 221 -2.13 8.32 16.17
CA LEU A 221 -1.71 6.93 16.25
C LEU A 221 -0.34 6.82 15.55
N PRO A 222 0.69 6.21 16.17
CA PRO A 222 1.98 6.02 15.52
C PRO A 222 1.84 5.27 14.19
N VAL A 223 2.45 5.80 13.12
CA VAL A 223 2.41 5.22 11.76
C VAL A 223 3.81 4.87 11.32
N LEU A 224 3.98 3.69 10.72
CA LEU A 224 5.24 3.23 10.17
C LEU A 224 5.43 3.73 8.73
N ALA A 225 6.61 4.29 8.46
CA ALA A 225 6.97 4.89 7.18
C ALA A 225 7.66 3.88 6.26
N ASN A 226 7.16 3.70 5.06
CA ASN A 226 7.70 2.74 4.08
C ASN A 226 9.15 3.04 3.68
N THR A 227 9.53 4.31 3.59
CA THR A 227 10.89 4.70 3.16
C THR A 227 11.95 4.44 4.20
N THR A 228 11.61 4.52 5.48
CA THR A 228 12.57 4.37 6.58
C THR A 228 12.47 3.02 7.29
N GLY A 229 11.33 2.34 7.21
CA GLY A 229 11.02 1.15 8.00
C GLY A 229 10.83 1.44 9.49
N ALA A 230 10.68 2.73 9.88
CA ALA A 230 10.54 3.20 11.25
C ALA A 230 9.28 4.07 11.39
N LEU A 231 8.96 4.53 12.60
CA LEU A 231 7.84 5.43 12.83
C LEU A 231 8.04 6.77 12.10
N HIS A 232 6.96 7.33 11.57
CA HIS A 232 6.91 8.72 11.15
C HIS A 232 7.21 9.66 12.32
N SER A 233 7.76 10.82 12.00
CA SER A 233 7.85 11.95 12.93
C SER A 233 6.45 12.46 13.29
N ASN A 234 6.35 13.21 14.41
CA ASN A 234 5.16 13.98 14.73
C ASN A 234 5.11 15.35 14.01
N ASP A 235 6.17 15.70 13.30
CA ASP A 235 6.22 16.93 12.49
C ASP A 235 5.49 16.72 11.15
N PRO A 236 4.41 17.47 10.90
CA PRO A 236 3.63 17.38 9.65
C PRO A 236 4.45 17.59 8.38
N GLN A 237 5.45 18.50 8.42
CA GLN A 237 6.29 18.74 7.25
C GLN A 237 7.24 17.57 6.97
N ALA A 238 7.83 17.00 8.02
CA ALA A 238 8.67 15.81 7.88
C ALA A 238 7.87 14.61 7.34
N ILE A 239 6.60 14.43 7.75
CA ILE A 239 5.72 13.41 7.19
C ILE A 239 5.50 13.66 5.69
N LYS A 240 5.15 14.89 5.30
CA LYS A 240 4.93 15.26 3.90
C LYS A 240 6.15 14.97 3.03
N ASP A 241 7.35 15.30 3.51
CA ASP A 241 8.61 15.06 2.80
C ASP A 241 8.90 13.56 2.62
N VAL A 242 8.61 12.74 3.64
CA VAL A 242 8.69 11.28 3.58
C VAL A 242 7.73 10.73 2.53
N MET A 243 6.47 11.21 2.52
CA MET A 243 5.46 10.74 1.57
C MET A 243 5.75 11.14 0.12
N LEU A 244 6.42 12.26 -0.10
CA LEU A 244 6.95 12.64 -1.42
C LEU A 244 8.07 11.69 -1.88
N ARG A 245 8.98 11.32 -0.98
CA ARG A 245 10.07 10.39 -1.29
C ARG A 245 9.57 8.96 -1.53
N GLN A 246 8.48 8.55 -0.88
CA GLN A 246 7.89 7.22 -1.01
C GLN A 246 7.63 6.81 -2.47
N VAL A 247 7.32 7.76 -3.35
CA VAL A 247 7.03 7.48 -4.78
C VAL A 247 8.25 6.95 -5.52
N THR A 248 9.45 7.39 -5.12
CA THR A 248 10.74 7.13 -5.79
C THR A 248 11.68 6.21 -5.00
N GLU A 249 11.35 5.89 -3.75
CA GLU A 249 12.18 5.11 -2.84
C GLU A 249 11.56 3.74 -2.52
N SER A 250 12.38 2.81 -2.05
CA SER A 250 11.96 1.46 -1.69
C SER A 250 10.92 1.46 -0.58
N VAL A 251 9.91 0.62 -0.71
CA VAL A 251 8.98 0.26 0.36
C VAL A 251 9.66 -0.80 1.24
N ARG A 252 10.04 -0.44 2.44
CA ARG A 252 10.73 -1.29 3.43
C ARG A 252 9.69 -1.99 4.33
N TRP A 253 8.80 -2.77 3.72
CA TRP A 253 7.70 -3.43 4.43
C TRP A 253 8.17 -4.36 5.54
N ALA A 254 9.20 -5.17 5.25
CA ALA A 254 9.77 -6.08 6.24
C ALA A 254 10.26 -5.33 7.49
N ASP A 255 10.91 -4.17 7.30
CA ASP A 255 11.42 -3.37 8.41
C ASP A 255 10.27 -2.70 9.18
N CYS A 256 9.22 -2.23 8.49
CA CYS A 256 8.01 -1.72 9.15
C CYS A 256 7.40 -2.78 10.08
N ILE A 257 7.25 -4.01 9.61
CA ILE A 257 6.66 -5.08 10.44
C ILE A 257 7.58 -5.49 11.59
N LYS A 258 8.91 -5.59 11.34
CA LYS A 258 9.88 -5.85 12.41
C LYS A 258 9.84 -4.74 13.47
N ALA A 259 9.75 -3.47 13.07
CA ALA A 259 9.62 -2.33 13.99
C ALA A 259 8.29 -2.38 14.78
N ALA A 260 7.18 -2.75 14.12
CA ALA A 260 5.89 -2.93 14.81
C ALA A 260 5.96 -4.03 15.88
N ILE A 261 6.59 -5.17 15.58
CA ILE A 261 6.76 -6.28 16.53
C ILE A 261 7.64 -5.84 17.70
N GLN A 262 8.75 -5.17 17.45
CA GLN A 262 9.62 -4.61 18.48
C GLN A 262 8.90 -3.58 19.36
N GLY A 263 7.97 -2.81 18.78
CA GLY A 263 7.09 -1.89 19.48
C GLY A 263 5.92 -2.54 20.23
N GLY A 264 5.90 -3.88 20.35
CA GLY A 264 4.91 -4.63 21.11
C GLY A 264 3.70 -5.14 20.30
N GLY A 265 3.72 -5.00 18.97
CA GLY A 265 2.68 -5.54 18.09
C GLY A 265 2.69 -7.07 18.06
N LYS A 266 1.56 -7.70 18.42
CA LYS A 266 1.38 -9.16 18.40
C LYS A 266 0.26 -9.61 17.49
N THR A 267 -0.75 -8.77 17.32
CA THR A 267 -1.92 -9.04 16.48
C THR A 267 -2.00 -7.99 15.38
N PHE A 268 -1.90 -8.41 14.14
CA PHE A 268 -1.99 -7.55 12.96
C PHE A 268 -3.35 -7.75 12.30
N ILE A 269 -4.12 -6.66 12.19
CA ILE A 269 -5.44 -6.68 11.56
C ILE A 269 -5.34 -5.96 10.23
N GLU A 270 -5.46 -6.71 9.13
CA GLU A 270 -5.41 -6.21 7.76
C GLU A 270 -6.80 -5.75 7.33
N PHE A 271 -6.88 -4.49 6.89
CA PHE A 271 -8.07 -3.87 6.35
C PHE A 271 -7.90 -3.58 4.86
N GLY A 272 -8.87 -4.00 4.06
CA GLY A 272 -8.86 -3.79 2.62
C GLY A 272 -9.09 -5.08 1.84
N PRO A 273 -9.12 -5.01 0.49
CA PRO A 273 -9.38 -6.18 -0.33
C PRO A 273 -8.26 -7.20 -0.21
N GLY A 274 -8.60 -8.49 -0.26
CA GLY A 274 -7.64 -9.59 -0.21
C GLY A 274 -7.01 -9.82 1.17
N LYS A 275 -5.87 -10.52 1.21
CA LYS A 275 -5.14 -10.90 2.43
C LYS A 275 -3.61 -10.98 2.21
N VAL A 276 -3.11 -10.10 1.38
CA VAL A 276 -1.70 -10.12 0.96
C VAL A 276 -0.77 -9.80 2.12
N LEU A 277 -1.10 -8.76 2.91
CA LEU A 277 -0.24 -8.33 4.01
C LEU A 277 -0.21 -9.36 5.13
N SER A 278 -1.32 -10.01 5.44
CA SER A 278 -1.38 -11.13 6.39
C SER A 278 -0.40 -12.25 5.99
N GLY A 279 -0.34 -12.58 4.70
CA GLY A 279 0.61 -13.55 4.17
C GLY A 279 2.07 -13.11 4.27
N LEU A 280 2.35 -11.83 4.00
CA LEU A 280 3.70 -11.26 4.13
C LEU A 280 4.15 -11.19 5.59
N ILE A 281 3.28 -10.77 6.50
CA ILE A 281 3.55 -10.69 7.94
C ILE A 281 3.91 -12.07 8.51
N LYS A 282 3.14 -13.10 8.16
CA LYS A 282 3.43 -14.49 8.57
C LYS A 282 4.75 -15.04 8.02
N ARG A 283 5.24 -14.51 6.87
CA ARG A 283 6.57 -14.86 6.34
C ARG A 283 7.70 -14.14 7.08
N ILE A 284 7.43 -12.95 7.64
CA ILE A 284 8.39 -12.18 8.43
C ILE A 284 8.50 -12.77 9.83
N ASP A 285 7.35 -13.01 10.48
CA ASP A 285 7.30 -13.63 11.81
C ASP A 285 6.07 -14.55 11.94
N LYS A 286 6.30 -15.83 12.17
CA LYS A 286 5.23 -16.84 12.33
C LYS A 286 4.54 -16.76 13.68
N SER A 287 5.16 -16.15 14.69
CA SER A 287 4.64 -16.08 16.06
C SER A 287 3.49 -15.09 16.22
N VAL A 288 3.42 -14.05 15.39
CA VAL A 288 2.37 -13.04 15.47
C VAL A 288 1.03 -13.57 14.92
N THR A 289 -0.08 -13.02 15.43
CA THR A 289 -1.42 -13.32 14.92
C THR A 289 -1.76 -12.37 13.78
N THR A 290 -2.39 -12.88 12.72
CA THR A 290 -2.93 -12.07 11.62
C THR A 290 -4.43 -12.30 11.49
N VAL A 291 -5.18 -11.23 11.37
CA VAL A 291 -6.63 -11.19 11.11
C VAL A 291 -6.86 -10.36 9.86
N ASN A 292 -7.84 -10.71 9.06
CA ASN A 292 -8.16 -10.00 7.83
C ASN A 292 -9.62 -9.55 7.83
N VAL A 293 -9.87 -8.33 7.37
CA VAL A 293 -11.17 -7.71 7.20
C VAL A 293 -11.30 -7.25 5.75
N SER A 294 -11.67 -8.17 4.86
CA SER A 294 -11.82 -7.93 3.42
C SER A 294 -13.29 -7.87 2.96
N ASP A 295 -14.20 -8.37 3.78
CA ASP A 295 -15.63 -8.47 3.54
C ASP A 295 -16.38 -8.65 4.87
N VAL A 296 -17.71 -8.60 4.82
CA VAL A 296 -18.56 -8.75 6.02
C VAL A 296 -18.38 -10.16 6.63
N ALA A 297 -18.24 -11.20 5.80
CA ALA A 297 -18.05 -12.55 6.29
C ALA A 297 -16.75 -12.70 7.11
N SER A 298 -15.65 -12.13 6.63
CA SER A 298 -14.37 -12.12 7.36
C SER A 298 -14.44 -11.28 8.65
N LEU A 299 -15.18 -10.15 8.61
CA LEU A 299 -15.45 -9.35 9.81
C LEU A 299 -16.28 -10.14 10.83
N ASP A 300 -17.28 -10.88 10.38
CA ASP A 300 -18.17 -11.66 11.26
C ASP A 300 -17.47 -12.86 11.89
N ALA A 301 -16.49 -13.42 11.23
CA ALA A 301 -15.69 -14.54 11.72
C ALA A 301 -14.65 -14.14 12.78
N ILE A 302 -14.45 -12.85 13.06
CA ILE A 302 -13.43 -12.39 14.01
C ILE A 302 -13.84 -12.72 15.45
N VAL A 303 -12.93 -13.39 16.16
CA VAL A 303 -12.93 -13.58 17.61
C VAL A 303 -11.66 -12.91 18.15
N LEU A 304 -11.80 -11.87 19.00
CA LEU A 304 -10.70 -11.09 19.59
C LEU A 304 -10.62 -11.26 21.10
#